data_abbb4218d54c0213b83c3d26a671774f
#
_entry.id   abbb4218d54c0213b83c3d26a671774f
#
_cell.length_a   1.000
_cell.length_b   1.000
_cell.length_c   1.000
_cell.angle_alpha   90.00
_cell.angle_beta   90.00
_cell.angle_gamma   90.00
#
_symmetry.space_group_name_H-M   'P 1'
#
loop_
_entity.id
_entity.type
_entity.pdbx_description
1 polymer ?
#
loop_
_entity_poly.entity_id
_entity_poly.type
_entity_poly.pdbx_seq_one_letter_code
_entity_poly.pdbx_strand_id
1 'polypeptide(L)'
;VAKVFKKSKIKTYNWDDSFAIRKKIKRQNFSLNKFWLSKSKIDHIVVSPGININNCKIKKYLKKNFKRIITDIDLFFELNKGARIIAITGTNGKSTTCKIIEKILNTAGYKAKTVGNIGNPILSTDDFKKNYFYILELSSYQLEYSKLIRSKHAAILNISPDHLDRHKSIRNYSLIKSKIFLAQKNSDYAYINSSNQYSYLAENTHKNKKIKSKLIKVDTSMLKPIYKKIKNHYFKSVGNKEN
;
A
#
# COMPACT_ATOMS: atom_id res chain seq x y z
N VAL A 1 -11.03 -7.04 6.90
CA VAL A 1 -12.11 -6.81 5.92
C VAL A 1 -13.40 -7.50 6.35
N ALA A 2 -13.45 -8.84 6.43
CA ALA A 2 -14.69 -9.57 6.73
C ALA A 2 -15.38 -9.13 8.04
N LYS A 3 -14.60 -8.83 9.11
CA LYS A 3 -15.14 -8.31 10.37
C LYS A 3 -15.78 -6.92 10.21
N VAL A 4 -15.16 -6.04 9.42
CA VAL A 4 -15.70 -4.70 9.13
C VAL A 4 -17.03 -4.82 8.40
N PHE A 5 -17.08 -5.62 7.35
CA PHE A 5 -18.32 -5.84 6.60
C PHE A 5 -19.43 -6.46 7.44
N LYS A 6 -19.09 -7.39 8.35
CA LYS A 6 -20.05 -7.96 9.29
C LYS A 6 -20.64 -6.89 10.21
N LYS A 7 -19.81 -6.00 10.78
CA LYS A 7 -20.30 -4.85 11.59
C LYS A 7 -21.23 -3.93 10.79
N SER A 8 -20.91 -3.71 9.51
CA SER A 8 -21.70 -2.86 8.61
C SER A 8 -22.91 -3.56 7.97
N LYS A 9 -23.24 -4.78 8.39
CA LYS A 9 -24.34 -5.62 7.85
C LYS A 9 -24.25 -5.87 6.33
N ILE A 10 -23.06 -5.77 5.75
CA ILE A 10 -22.83 -6.04 4.33
C ILE A 10 -22.79 -7.56 4.11
N LYS A 11 -23.57 -8.05 3.15
CA LYS A 11 -23.58 -9.47 2.79
C LYS A 11 -22.23 -9.85 2.18
N THR A 12 -21.52 -10.81 2.78
CA THR A 12 -20.22 -11.27 2.32
C THR A 12 -20.16 -12.76 2.14
N TYR A 13 -19.37 -13.18 1.17
CA TYR A 13 -18.99 -14.57 0.96
C TYR A 13 -17.47 -14.67 1.13
N ASN A 14 -17.01 -15.59 1.95
CA ASN A 14 -15.60 -15.69 2.28
C ASN A 14 -15.01 -16.96 1.68
N TRP A 15 -13.78 -16.90 1.22
CA TRP A 15 -13.07 -18.04 0.65
C TRP A 15 -11.59 -18.01 1.05
N ASP A 16 -11.02 -19.18 1.25
CA ASP A 16 -9.59 -19.41 1.37
C ASP A 16 -9.26 -20.77 0.75
N ASP A 17 -8.09 -20.90 0.12
CA ASP A 17 -7.66 -22.16 -0.49
C ASP A 17 -7.26 -23.21 0.54
N SER A 18 -6.89 -22.79 1.76
CA SER A 18 -6.58 -23.64 2.90
C SER A 18 -7.84 -24.17 3.58
N PHE A 19 -7.92 -25.49 3.72
CA PHE A 19 -9.03 -26.13 4.46
C PHE A 19 -9.05 -25.70 5.93
N ALA A 20 -7.88 -25.62 6.56
CA ALA A 20 -7.78 -25.21 7.97
C ALA A 20 -8.32 -23.80 8.20
N ILE A 21 -7.98 -22.85 7.30
CA ILE A 21 -8.48 -21.47 7.37
C ILE A 21 -9.99 -21.43 7.11
N ARG A 22 -10.51 -22.19 6.15
CA ARG A 22 -11.97 -22.29 5.94
C ARG A 22 -12.71 -22.82 7.19
N LYS A 23 -12.14 -23.81 7.88
CA LYS A 23 -12.71 -24.33 9.15
C LYS A 23 -12.75 -23.22 10.21
N LYS A 24 -11.69 -22.41 10.32
CA LYS A 24 -11.63 -21.26 11.23
C LYS A 24 -12.65 -20.17 10.86
N ILE A 25 -12.80 -19.84 9.58
CA ILE A 25 -13.78 -18.88 9.07
C ILE A 25 -15.22 -19.34 9.43
N LYS A 26 -15.53 -20.61 9.23
CA LYS A 26 -16.84 -21.19 9.59
C LYS A 26 -17.13 -21.07 11.08
N ARG A 27 -16.14 -21.35 11.95
CA ARG A 27 -16.28 -21.19 13.42
C ARG A 27 -16.56 -19.74 13.84
N GLN A 28 -16.16 -18.75 13.04
CA GLN A 28 -16.43 -17.34 13.27
C GLN A 28 -17.76 -16.88 12.66
N ASN A 29 -18.63 -17.81 12.25
CA ASN A 29 -19.93 -17.54 11.62
C ASN A 29 -19.85 -16.65 10.37
N PHE A 30 -18.80 -16.82 9.57
CA PHE A 30 -18.71 -16.22 8.25
C PHE A 30 -19.20 -17.20 7.18
N SER A 31 -19.93 -16.68 6.20
CA SER A 31 -20.45 -17.48 5.10
C SER A 31 -19.32 -18.06 4.25
N LEU A 32 -19.32 -19.38 4.06
CA LEU A 32 -18.42 -20.14 3.18
C LEU A 32 -19.27 -20.89 2.17
N ASN A 33 -19.62 -20.26 1.08
CA ASN A 33 -20.42 -20.88 0.05
C ASN A 33 -19.79 -20.78 -1.34
N LYS A 34 -19.46 -21.91 -1.97
CA LYS A 34 -18.96 -21.94 -3.34
C LYS A 34 -20.02 -21.58 -4.38
N PHE A 35 -21.29 -21.61 -4.03
CA PHE A 35 -22.39 -21.32 -4.94
C PHE A 35 -22.33 -19.89 -5.52
N TRP A 36 -21.72 -18.96 -4.82
CA TRP A 36 -21.51 -17.60 -5.28
C TRP A 36 -20.61 -17.50 -6.53
N LEU A 37 -19.77 -18.51 -6.78
CA LEU A 37 -18.90 -18.56 -7.97
C LEU A 37 -19.67 -18.64 -9.28
N SER A 38 -20.89 -19.15 -9.26
CA SER A 38 -21.66 -19.46 -10.47
C SER A 38 -22.85 -18.53 -10.75
N LYS A 39 -23.55 -18.03 -9.74
CA LYS A 39 -24.86 -17.38 -9.94
C LYS A 39 -25.07 -16.05 -9.20
N SER A 40 -24.28 -15.70 -8.20
CA SER A 40 -24.52 -14.49 -7.42
C SER A 40 -23.95 -13.25 -8.11
N LYS A 41 -24.73 -12.18 -8.13
CA LYS A 41 -24.21 -10.85 -8.53
C LYS A 41 -23.30 -10.38 -7.40
N ILE A 42 -22.02 -10.26 -7.69
CA ILE A 42 -20.98 -9.77 -6.77
C ILE A 42 -20.50 -8.42 -7.27
N ASP A 43 -20.62 -7.39 -6.46
CA ASP A 43 -20.20 -6.04 -6.82
C ASP A 43 -18.69 -5.89 -6.73
N HIS A 44 -18.09 -6.38 -5.64
CA HIS A 44 -16.65 -6.31 -5.39
C HIS A 44 -16.08 -7.64 -4.92
N ILE A 45 -14.86 -7.92 -5.34
CA ILE A 45 -14.06 -9.07 -4.91
C ILE A 45 -12.84 -8.53 -4.17
N VAL A 46 -12.84 -8.63 -2.85
CA VAL A 46 -11.70 -8.16 -2.04
C VAL A 46 -10.66 -9.26 -1.94
N VAL A 47 -9.50 -9.03 -2.53
CA VAL A 47 -8.40 -9.99 -2.54
C VAL A 47 -7.35 -9.59 -1.49
N SER A 48 -6.98 -10.54 -0.63
CA SER A 48 -5.87 -10.34 0.31
C SER A 48 -4.54 -10.19 -0.42
N PRO A 49 -3.62 -9.32 0.02
CA PRO A 49 -2.35 -9.04 -0.67
C PRO A 49 -1.51 -10.29 -0.97
N GLY A 50 -1.49 -11.28 -0.05
CA GLY A 50 -0.76 -12.53 -0.24
C GLY A 50 -1.26 -13.43 -1.37
N ILE A 51 -2.51 -13.22 -1.85
CA ILE A 51 -3.10 -14.07 -2.88
C ILE A 51 -2.50 -13.79 -4.26
N ASN A 52 -1.98 -14.84 -4.90
CA ASN A 52 -1.64 -14.78 -6.31
C ASN A 52 -2.84 -15.23 -7.15
N ILE A 53 -3.53 -14.31 -7.80
CA ILE A 53 -4.70 -14.61 -8.63
C ILE A 53 -4.37 -15.53 -9.82
N ASN A 54 -3.10 -15.65 -10.20
CA ASN A 54 -2.66 -16.56 -11.27
C ASN A 54 -2.43 -17.98 -10.75
N ASN A 55 -2.29 -18.16 -9.44
CA ASN A 55 -1.95 -19.45 -8.82
C ASN A 55 -2.80 -19.74 -7.58
N CYS A 56 -4.13 -19.67 -7.69
CA CYS A 56 -5.08 -20.03 -6.64
C CYS A 56 -6.18 -20.93 -7.20
N LYS A 57 -6.90 -21.65 -6.33
CA LYS A 57 -7.96 -22.60 -6.73
C LYS A 57 -9.09 -21.94 -7.52
N ILE A 58 -9.35 -20.66 -7.31
CA ILE A 58 -10.39 -19.89 -7.99
C ILE A 58 -9.86 -18.95 -9.07
N LYS A 59 -8.67 -19.19 -9.59
CA LYS A 59 -7.99 -18.35 -10.59
C LYS A 59 -8.84 -18.00 -11.82
N LYS A 60 -9.58 -18.98 -12.36
CA LYS A 60 -10.46 -18.77 -13.53
C LYS A 60 -11.54 -17.73 -13.23
N TYR A 61 -12.15 -17.80 -12.05
CA TYR A 61 -13.17 -16.86 -11.61
C TYR A 61 -12.59 -15.45 -11.39
N LEU A 62 -11.45 -15.35 -10.71
CA LEU A 62 -10.80 -14.05 -10.46
C LEU A 62 -10.38 -13.37 -11.76
N LYS A 63 -9.80 -14.11 -12.71
CA LYS A 63 -9.43 -13.58 -14.03
C LYS A 63 -10.64 -13.05 -14.80
N LYS A 64 -11.74 -13.81 -14.84
CA LYS A 64 -12.99 -13.38 -15.51
C LYS A 64 -13.58 -12.12 -14.90
N ASN A 65 -13.41 -11.93 -13.59
CA ASN A 65 -13.97 -10.82 -12.83
C ASN A 65 -12.92 -9.79 -12.41
N PHE A 66 -11.80 -9.69 -13.11
CA PHE A 66 -10.65 -8.85 -12.71
C PHE A 66 -11.04 -7.38 -12.47
N LYS A 67 -11.96 -6.83 -13.25
CA LYS A 67 -12.45 -5.46 -13.08
C LYS A 67 -13.14 -5.21 -11.73
N ARG A 68 -13.67 -6.26 -11.08
CA ARG A 68 -14.33 -6.20 -9.77
C ARG A 68 -13.38 -6.43 -8.59
N ILE A 69 -12.12 -6.79 -8.88
CA ILE A 69 -11.10 -7.00 -7.85
C ILE A 69 -10.71 -5.64 -7.28
N ILE A 70 -10.74 -5.57 -5.96
CA ILE A 70 -10.27 -4.46 -5.14
C ILE A 70 -9.47 -5.00 -3.94
N THR A 71 -8.81 -4.12 -3.21
CA THR A 71 -8.07 -4.44 -1.99
C THR A 71 -8.68 -3.75 -0.78
N ASP A 72 -8.19 -4.08 0.40
CA ASP A 72 -8.52 -3.35 1.63
C ASP A 72 -8.10 -1.88 1.56
N ILE A 73 -7.05 -1.58 0.80
CA ILE A 73 -6.60 -0.22 0.55
C ILE A 73 -7.62 0.56 -0.28
N ASP A 74 -8.15 -0.03 -1.35
CA ASP A 74 -9.18 0.62 -2.17
C ASP A 74 -10.42 0.94 -1.33
N LEU A 75 -10.87 -0.02 -0.50
CA LEU A 75 -11.97 0.19 0.43
C LEU A 75 -11.68 1.32 1.42
N PHE A 76 -10.46 1.37 1.93
CA PHE A 76 -10.05 2.44 2.83
C PHE A 76 -10.19 3.82 2.19
N PHE A 77 -9.68 4.00 0.97
CA PHE A 77 -9.78 5.27 0.25
C PHE A 77 -11.20 5.63 -0.11
N GLU A 78 -12.03 4.65 -0.41
CA GLU A 78 -13.46 4.86 -0.71
C GLU A 78 -14.25 5.34 0.51
N LEU A 79 -14.00 4.72 1.67
CA LEU A 79 -14.69 5.05 2.93
C LEU A 79 -14.17 6.34 3.58
N ASN A 80 -12.93 6.75 3.31
CA ASN A 80 -12.26 7.86 3.99
C ASN A 80 -11.90 9.01 3.04
N LYS A 81 -12.86 9.44 2.23
CA LYS A 81 -12.71 10.60 1.35
C LYS A 81 -12.39 11.84 2.19
N GLY A 82 -11.24 12.47 1.94
CA GLY A 82 -10.77 13.65 2.67
C GLY A 82 -9.78 13.37 3.81
N ALA A 83 -9.39 12.12 4.06
CA ALA A 83 -8.30 11.81 4.98
C ALA A 83 -6.97 12.40 4.48
N ARG A 84 -6.16 12.93 5.40
CA ARG A 84 -4.81 13.43 5.11
C ARG A 84 -3.85 12.26 5.07
N ILE A 85 -3.43 11.86 3.86
CA ILE A 85 -2.65 10.64 3.66
C ILE A 85 -1.28 10.95 3.11
N ILE A 86 -0.27 10.34 3.74
CA ILE A 86 1.11 10.23 3.27
C ILE A 86 1.35 8.75 2.99
N ALA A 87 1.64 8.39 1.75
CA ALA A 87 1.82 7.01 1.34
C ALA A 87 3.31 6.70 1.10
N ILE A 88 3.80 5.62 1.70
CA ILE A 88 5.21 5.23 1.64
C ILE A 88 5.34 3.80 1.12
N THR A 89 6.16 3.61 0.10
CA THR A 89 6.60 2.30 -0.36
C THR A 89 8.11 2.30 -0.63
N GLY A 90 8.68 1.15 -0.86
CA GLY A 90 10.09 0.92 -1.12
C GLY A 90 10.43 -0.54 -0.92
N THR A 91 11.62 -0.96 -1.27
CA THR A 91 12.11 -2.29 -0.90
C THR A 91 12.43 -2.29 0.59
N ASN A 92 13.26 -1.36 1.05
CA ASN A 92 13.74 -1.25 2.42
C ASN A 92 13.33 0.11 3.05
N GLY A 93 13.40 0.20 4.38
CA GLY A 93 13.25 1.44 5.13
C GLY A 93 11.83 1.96 5.34
N LYS A 94 10.80 1.34 4.75
CA LYS A 94 9.41 1.78 4.83
C LYS A 94 8.94 2.08 6.26
N SER A 95 9.09 1.10 7.15
CA SER A 95 8.60 1.19 8.53
C SER A 95 9.32 2.26 9.33
N THR A 96 10.64 2.34 9.17
CA THR A 96 11.48 3.35 9.82
C THR A 96 11.05 4.75 9.36
N THR A 97 10.90 4.96 8.06
CA THR A 97 10.47 6.25 7.50
C THR A 97 9.07 6.62 7.98
N CYS A 98 8.12 5.69 7.97
CA CYS A 98 6.76 5.93 8.47
C CYS A 98 6.78 6.38 9.95
N LYS A 99 7.55 5.70 10.79
CA LYS A 99 7.68 6.05 12.22
C LYS A 99 8.37 7.38 12.47
N ILE A 100 9.37 7.72 11.66
CA ILE A 100 10.03 9.03 11.73
C ILE A 100 9.03 10.14 11.36
N ILE A 101 8.29 9.99 10.27
CA ILE A 101 7.28 10.97 9.85
C ILE A 101 6.19 11.11 10.91
N GLU A 102 5.69 9.99 11.47
CA GLU A 102 4.71 10.00 12.56
C GLU A 102 5.22 10.80 13.75
N LYS A 103 6.47 10.55 14.18
CA LYS A 103 7.09 11.26 15.29
C LYS A 103 7.25 12.75 15.01
N ILE A 104 7.75 13.13 13.84
CA ILE A 104 7.94 14.53 13.44
C ILE A 104 6.60 15.27 13.48
N LEU A 105 5.56 14.73 12.86
CA LEU A 105 4.25 15.35 12.83
C LEU A 105 3.64 15.50 14.24
N ASN A 106 3.74 14.46 15.07
CA ASN A 106 3.24 14.52 16.45
C ASN A 106 4.02 15.53 17.30
N THR A 107 5.35 15.61 17.12
CA THR A 107 6.19 16.63 17.81
C THR A 107 5.84 18.05 17.35
N ALA A 108 5.45 18.22 16.09
CA ALA A 108 4.99 19.51 15.56
C ALA A 108 3.53 19.86 15.92
N GLY A 109 2.88 19.10 16.82
CA GLY A 109 1.52 19.36 17.29
C GLY A 109 0.41 18.79 16.38
N TYR A 110 0.74 18.12 15.30
CA TYR A 110 -0.25 17.42 14.46
C TYR A 110 -0.56 16.04 15.03
N LYS A 111 -1.77 15.55 14.80
CA LYS A 111 -2.15 14.18 15.14
C LYS A 111 -1.82 13.26 13.95
N ALA A 112 -0.87 12.37 14.14
CA ALA A 112 -0.40 11.46 13.10
C ALA A 112 -0.37 10.01 13.58
N LYS A 113 -0.68 9.07 12.67
CA LYS A 113 -0.70 7.63 12.97
C LYS A 113 -0.24 6.82 11.75
N THR A 114 0.70 5.89 11.98
CA THR A 114 1.12 4.91 10.98
C THR A 114 0.14 3.74 10.94
N VAL A 115 -0.25 3.36 9.72
CA VAL A 115 -1.18 2.25 9.43
C VAL A 115 -0.76 1.51 8.15
N GLY A 116 -1.27 0.31 7.92
CA GLY A 116 -1.07 -0.46 6.69
C GLY A 116 -0.31 -1.76 6.90
N ASN A 117 0.83 -1.92 6.23
CA ASN A 117 1.62 -3.17 6.25
C ASN A 117 2.19 -3.48 7.64
N ILE A 118 2.46 -2.48 8.45
CA ILE A 118 2.91 -2.60 9.85
C ILE A 118 1.96 -1.84 10.77
N GLY A 119 1.85 -2.32 12.00
CA GLY A 119 0.97 -1.76 13.02
C GLY A 119 -0.47 -2.26 12.87
N ASN A 120 -1.42 -1.35 12.91
CA ASN A 120 -2.83 -1.73 12.76
C ASN A 120 -3.19 -1.90 11.28
N PRO A 121 -3.87 -3.01 10.92
CA PRO A 121 -4.43 -3.15 9.58
C PRO A 121 -5.26 -1.93 9.21
N ILE A 122 -5.17 -1.49 7.97
CA ILE A 122 -5.74 -0.22 7.50
C ILE A 122 -7.24 -0.07 7.80
N LEU A 123 -7.99 -1.17 7.78
CA LEU A 123 -9.43 -1.20 8.07
C LEU A 123 -9.77 -1.52 9.54
N SER A 124 -8.80 -1.67 10.43
CA SER A 124 -9.04 -1.93 11.86
C SER A 124 -9.09 -0.66 12.70
N THR A 125 -8.84 0.48 12.11
CA THR A 125 -8.96 1.77 12.77
C THR A 125 -10.44 2.12 12.85
N ASP A 126 -11.05 1.83 13.99
CA ASP A 126 -12.50 2.04 14.21
C ASP A 126 -12.92 3.52 14.13
N ASP A 127 -11.98 4.47 14.19
CA ASP A 127 -12.24 5.92 14.14
C ASP A 127 -11.26 6.64 13.21
N PHE A 128 -11.59 6.72 11.93
CA PHE A 128 -10.91 7.66 11.04
C PHE A 128 -11.31 9.08 11.38
N LYS A 129 -10.36 9.84 11.89
CA LYS A 129 -10.55 11.26 12.21
C LYS A 129 -10.00 12.11 11.08
N LYS A 130 -10.82 12.97 10.50
CA LYS A 130 -10.44 13.87 9.38
C LYS A 130 -9.27 14.81 9.70
N ASN A 131 -9.03 15.10 10.97
CA ASN A 131 -7.93 15.96 11.43
C ASN A 131 -6.61 15.21 11.68
N TYR A 132 -6.55 13.89 11.44
CA TYR A 132 -5.33 13.10 11.58
C TYR A 132 -4.59 13.00 10.25
N PHE A 133 -3.26 12.91 10.33
CA PHE A 133 -2.43 12.42 9.25
C PHE A 133 -2.29 10.90 9.36
N TYR A 134 -2.58 10.19 8.29
CA TYR A 134 -2.37 8.75 8.20
C TYR A 134 -1.16 8.48 7.32
N ILE A 135 -0.11 7.90 7.92
CA ILE A 135 1.09 7.48 7.21
C ILE A 135 0.87 6.01 6.81
N LEU A 136 0.63 5.79 5.51
CA LEU A 136 0.38 4.47 4.97
C LEU A 136 1.67 3.79 4.54
N GLU A 137 2.03 2.71 5.22
CA GLU A 137 3.05 1.80 4.74
C GLU A 137 2.45 0.80 3.75
N LEU A 138 2.95 0.79 2.50
CA LEU A 138 2.42 -0.03 1.42
C LEU A 138 3.47 -0.98 0.86
N SER A 139 3.19 -2.29 0.90
CA SER A 139 3.98 -3.31 0.24
C SER A 139 3.64 -3.43 -1.25
N SER A 140 4.52 -4.06 -2.05
CA SER A 140 4.24 -4.35 -3.46
C SER A 140 3.05 -5.30 -3.63
N TYR A 141 2.85 -6.24 -2.72
CA TYR A 141 1.69 -7.14 -2.73
C TYR A 141 0.37 -6.40 -2.57
N GLN A 142 0.32 -5.41 -1.67
CA GLN A 142 -0.86 -4.56 -1.49
C GLN A 142 -1.12 -3.69 -2.72
N LEU A 143 -0.06 -3.15 -3.33
CA LEU A 143 -0.15 -2.30 -4.52
C LEU A 143 -0.55 -3.08 -5.78
N GLU A 144 -0.25 -4.39 -5.85
CA GLU A 144 -0.44 -5.18 -7.07
C GLU A 144 -1.87 -5.14 -7.60
N TYR A 145 -2.87 -5.27 -6.74
CA TYR A 145 -4.28 -5.26 -7.12
C TYR A 145 -5.03 -3.99 -6.75
N SER A 146 -4.40 -3.06 -6.05
CA SER A 146 -5.01 -1.77 -5.70
C SER A 146 -5.20 -0.90 -6.94
N LYS A 147 -6.31 -0.16 -6.95
CA LYS A 147 -6.72 0.75 -8.04
C LYS A 147 -6.75 2.20 -7.58
N LEU A 148 -7.24 2.45 -6.37
CA LEU A 148 -7.52 3.77 -5.82
C LEU A 148 -6.53 4.10 -4.71
N ILE A 149 -5.32 4.57 -5.07
CA ILE A 149 -4.36 5.06 -4.09
C ILE A 149 -4.19 6.54 -4.33
N ARG A 150 -4.91 7.33 -3.54
CA ARG A 150 -4.84 8.78 -3.61
C ARG A 150 -4.28 9.35 -2.33
N SER A 151 -3.04 9.84 -2.42
CA SER A 151 -2.37 10.52 -1.32
C SER A 151 -1.81 11.85 -1.82
N LYS A 152 -1.84 12.87 -0.94
CA LYS A 152 -1.24 14.16 -1.27
C LYS A 152 0.27 14.06 -1.38
N HIS A 153 0.88 13.24 -0.55
CA HIS A 153 2.31 12.96 -0.55
C HIS A 153 2.51 11.46 -0.69
N ALA A 154 3.29 11.03 -1.68
CA ALA A 154 3.66 9.65 -1.86
C ALA A 154 5.16 9.51 -2.13
N ALA A 155 5.81 8.51 -1.53
CA ALA A 155 7.24 8.28 -1.71
C ALA A 155 7.56 6.84 -2.07
N ILE A 156 8.47 6.67 -3.03
CA ILE A 156 9.19 5.42 -3.28
C ILE A 156 10.62 5.63 -2.75
N LEU A 157 10.93 5.01 -1.62
CA LEU A 157 12.21 5.21 -0.94
C LEU A 157 13.38 4.64 -1.74
N ASN A 158 13.23 3.42 -2.19
CA ASN A 158 14.21 2.70 -3.00
C ASN A 158 13.56 1.53 -3.73
N ILE A 159 14.24 1.08 -4.78
CA ILE A 159 13.89 -0.11 -5.55
C ILE A 159 15.17 -0.96 -5.66
N SER A 160 15.11 -2.19 -5.21
CA SER A 160 16.14 -3.20 -5.39
C SER A 160 15.48 -4.56 -5.66
N PRO A 161 16.19 -5.52 -6.28
CA PRO A 161 15.61 -6.83 -6.58
C PRO A 161 15.06 -7.51 -5.31
N ASP A 162 13.74 -7.74 -5.32
CA ASP A 162 13.02 -8.38 -4.23
C ASP A 162 11.70 -8.94 -4.77
N HIS A 163 11.21 -10.03 -4.18
CA HIS A 163 9.94 -10.67 -4.57
C HIS A 163 9.80 -10.97 -6.08
N LEU A 164 10.92 -11.28 -6.77
CA LEU A 164 10.93 -11.52 -8.23
C LEU A 164 10.23 -12.83 -8.62
N ASP A 165 10.12 -13.78 -7.71
CA ASP A 165 9.27 -14.97 -7.83
C ASP A 165 7.80 -14.56 -8.12
N ARG A 166 7.32 -13.50 -7.48
CA ARG A 166 5.98 -12.94 -7.65
C ARG A 166 5.89 -11.99 -8.85
N HIS A 167 6.78 -11.02 -8.90
CA HIS A 167 6.69 -9.89 -9.84
C HIS A 167 7.43 -10.11 -11.15
N LYS A 168 8.20 -11.22 -11.29
CA LYS A 168 8.90 -11.69 -12.50
C LYS A 168 10.11 -10.84 -12.91
N SER A 169 10.10 -9.52 -12.74
CA SER A 169 11.22 -8.65 -13.09
C SER A 169 11.25 -7.40 -12.22
N ILE A 170 12.43 -6.79 -12.10
CA ILE A 170 12.61 -5.50 -11.40
C ILE A 170 11.78 -4.39 -12.06
N ARG A 171 11.63 -4.42 -13.38
CA ARG A 171 10.79 -3.47 -14.12
C ARG A 171 9.33 -3.57 -13.69
N ASN A 172 8.80 -4.79 -13.63
CA ASN A 172 7.42 -5.02 -13.20
C ASN A 172 7.22 -4.69 -11.72
N TYR A 173 8.20 -5.03 -10.87
CA TYR A 173 8.20 -4.66 -9.46
C TYR A 173 8.14 -3.14 -9.27
N SER A 174 8.95 -2.39 -10.05
CA SER A 174 8.90 -0.93 -10.05
C SER A 174 7.57 -0.38 -10.55
N LEU A 175 7.01 -0.94 -11.63
CA LEU A 175 5.68 -0.55 -12.13
C LEU A 175 4.59 -0.72 -11.07
N ILE A 176 4.64 -1.82 -10.32
CA ILE A 176 3.68 -2.08 -9.23
C ILE A 176 3.86 -1.05 -8.11
N LYS A 177 5.09 -0.77 -7.67
CA LYS A 177 5.32 0.28 -6.66
C LYS A 177 4.88 1.66 -7.13
N SER A 178 5.08 1.98 -8.40
CA SER A 178 4.69 3.27 -8.99
C SER A 178 3.18 3.50 -9.03
N LYS A 179 2.36 2.47 -8.78
CA LYS A 179 0.91 2.64 -8.62
C LYS A 179 0.54 3.61 -7.50
N ILE A 180 1.43 3.79 -6.52
CA ILE A 180 1.24 4.76 -5.43
C ILE A 180 1.02 6.20 -5.92
N PHE A 181 1.45 6.52 -7.15
CA PHE A 181 1.34 7.84 -7.77
C PHE A 181 0.14 7.98 -8.72
N LEU A 182 -0.45 6.88 -9.21
CA LEU A 182 -1.37 6.91 -10.36
C LEU A 182 -2.61 7.78 -10.18
N ALA A 183 -3.11 7.94 -8.96
CA ALA A 183 -4.31 8.74 -8.68
C ALA A 183 -3.99 10.14 -8.16
N GLN A 184 -2.73 10.56 -8.16
CA GLN A 184 -2.31 11.89 -7.74
C GLN A 184 -2.73 12.97 -8.74
N LYS A 185 -2.97 14.18 -8.23
CA LYS A 185 -3.35 15.38 -8.98
C LYS A 185 -2.20 16.37 -9.08
N ASN A 186 -2.38 17.46 -9.82
CA ASN A 186 -1.39 18.53 -9.98
C ASN A 186 -0.91 19.18 -8.65
N SER A 187 -1.79 19.15 -7.63
CA SER A 187 -1.49 19.69 -6.30
C SER A 187 -0.75 18.71 -5.38
N ASP A 188 -0.51 17.48 -5.85
CA ASP A 188 0.08 16.41 -5.05
C ASP A 188 1.56 16.23 -5.39
N TYR A 189 2.30 15.52 -4.54
CA TYR A 189 3.74 15.37 -4.62
C TYR A 189 4.15 13.91 -4.65
N ALA A 190 4.94 13.54 -5.65
CA ALA A 190 5.58 12.24 -5.80
C ALA A 190 7.08 12.37 -5.48
N TYR A 191 7.57 11.59 -4.53
CA TYR A 191 8.98 11.61 -4.12
C TYR A 191 9.68 10.33 -4.56
N ILE A 192 10.85 10.46 -5.16
CA ILE A 192 11.73 9.35 -5.51
C ILE A 192 13.15 9.63 -5.04
N ASN A 193 13.87 8.61 -4.62
CA ASN A 193 15.27 8.70 -4.28
C ASN A 193 16.12 8.64 -5.56
N SER A 194 16.72 9.75 -5.96
CA SER A 194 17.54 9.85 -7.18
C SER A 194 18.89 9.13 -7.07
N SER A 195 19.36 8.86 -5.85
CA SER A 195 20.61 8.12 -5.63
C SER A 195 20.45 6.61 -5.78
N ASN A 196 19.23 6.09 -5.84
CA ASN A 196 18.98 4.66 -5.96
C ASN A 196 19.06 4.18 -7.41
N GLN A 197 19.81 3.10 -7.64
CA GLN A 197 20.13 2.57 -8.96
C GLN A 197 18.91 2.34 -9.88
N TYR A 198 17.78 1.94 -9.33
CA TYR A 198 16.57 1.61 -10.12
C TYR A 198 15.47 2.69 -10.06
N SER A 199 15.73 3.85 -9.46
CA SER A 199 14.74 4.91 -9.33
C SER A 199 14.28 5.48 -10.68
N TYR A 200 15.14 5.41 -11.71
CA TYR A 200 14.78 5.81 -13.07
C TYR A 200 13.56 5.05 -13.62
N LEU A 201 13.33 3.80 -13.17
CA LEU A 201 12.15 3.03 -13.58
C LEU A 201 10.84 3.65 -13.06
N ALA A 202 10.86 4.18 -11.84
CA ALA A 202 9.71 4.88 -11.27
C ALA A 202 9.52 6.26 -11.92
N GLU A 203 10.60 6.97 -12.18
CA GLU A 203 10.58 8.23 -12.91
C GLU A 203 10.00 8.06 -14.33
N ASN A 204 10.48 7.08 -15.08
CA ASN A 204 9.96 6.75 -16.39
C ASN A 204 8.48 6.37 -16.36
N THR A 205 8.05 5.65 -15.32
CA THR A 205 6.63 5.32 -15.13
C THR A 205 5.82 6.58 -14.90
N HIS A 206 6.30 7.50 -14.06
CA HIS A 206 5.64 8.77 -13.78
C HIS A 206 5.45 9.58 -15.08
N LYS A 207 6.50 9.71 -15.89
CA LYS A 207 6.45 10.40 -17.17
C LYS A 207 5.54 9.71 -18.19
N ASN A 208 5.75 8.41 -18.43
CA ASN A 208 5.03 7.65 -19.47
C ASN A 208 3.54 7.50 -19.19
N LYS A 209 3.14 7.43 -17.92
CA LYS A 209 1.73 7.41 -17.49
C LYS A 209 1.12 8.80 -17.37
N LYS A 210 1.89 9.86 -17.70
CA LYS A 210 1.46 11.27 -17.61
C LYS A 210 0.84 11.58 -16.23
N ILE A 211 1.49 11.10 -15.16
CA ILE A 211 1.04 11.31 -13.79
C ILE A 211 1.13 12.80 -13.48
N LYS A 212 0.07 13.36 -12.93
CA LYS A 212 -0.12 14.81 -12.79
C LYS A 212 0.62 15.43 -11.61
N SER A 213 1.03 14.64 -10.63
CA SER A 213 1.73 15.16 -9.43
C SER A 213 3.09 15.76 -9.77
N LYS A 214 3.53 16.67 -8.90
CA LYS A 214 4.90 17.21 -8.97
C LYS A 214 5.90 16.14 -8.55
N LEU A 215 6.78 15.73 -9.46
CA LEU A 215 7.84 14.77 -9.16
C LEU A 215 9.02 15.49 -8.50
N ILE A 216 9.37 15.06 -7.30
CA ILE A 216 10.49 15.57 -6.50
C ILE A 216 11.54 14.47 -6.38
N LYS A 217 12.74 14.77 -6.83
CA LYS A 217 13.92 13.91 -6.68
C LYS A 217 14.63 14.28 -5.38
N VAL A 218 14.75 13.31 -4.50
CA VAL A 218 15.46 13.43 -3.22
C VAL A 218 16.77 12.67 -3.34
N ASP A 219 17.86 13.26 -2.89
CA ASP A 219 19.15 12.61 -2.82
C ASP A 219 19.85 12.83 -1.47
N THR A 220 20.90 12.04 -1.22
CA THR A 220 21.63 12.08 0.05
C THR A 220 22.39 13.40 0.27
N SER A 221 22.62 14.21 -0.76
CA SER A 221 23.27 15.51 -0.62
C SER A 221 22.45 16.47 0.23
N MET A 222 21.12 16.34 0.21
CA MET A 222 20.20 17.11 1.04
C MET A 222 20.38 16.87 2.53
N LEU A 223 21.02 15.76 2.92
CA LEU A 223 21.30 15.43 4.31
C LEU A 223 22.57 16.09 4.85
N LYS A 224 23.45 16.61 4.00
CA LYS A 224 24.74 17.20 4.41
C LYS A 224 24.63 18.18 5.59
N PRO A 225 23.65 19.13 5.61
CA PRO A 225 23.55 20.08 6.71
C PRO A 225 23.22 19.47 8.07
N ILE A 226 22.48 18.37 8.09
CA ILE A 226 22.00 17.72 9.31
C ILE A 226 22.80 16.49 9.70
N TYR A 227 23.54 15.89 8.75
CA TYR A 227 24.24 14.63 8.92
C TYR A 227 25.24 14.64 10.09
N LYS A 228 25.98 15.75 10.24
CA LYS A 228 26.93 15.91 11.37
C LYS A 228 26.23 15.94 12.73
N LYS A 229 24.96 16.35 12.78
CA LYS A 229 24.14 16.43 14.01
C LYS A 229 23.52 15.09 14.39
N ILE A 230 23.52 14.11 13.49
CA ILE A 230 22.98 12.76 13.77
C ILE A 230 23.98 12.00 14.66
N LYS A 231 23.62 11.76 15.91
CA LYS A 231 24.47 11.03 16.88
C LYS A 231 24.33 9.51 16.74
N ASN A 232 23.16 9.01 16.34
CA ASN A 232 22.88 7.58 16.27
C ASN A 232 23.54 6.92 15.04
N HIS A 233 24.45 5.97 15.27
CA HIS A 233 25.16 5.26 14.20
C HIS A 233 24.24 4.48 13.24
N TYR A 234 23.11 3.97 13.72
CA TYR A 234 22.12 3.31 12.89
C TYR A 234 21.66 4.19 11.72
N PHE A 235 21.37 5.47 11.98
CA PHE A 235 20.96 6.41 10.93
C PHE A 235 22.13 6.94 10.07
N LYS A 236 23.37 6.62 10.44
CA LYS A 236 24.56 6.94 9.64
C LYS A 236 24.94 5.85 8.65
N SER A 237 24.35 4.65 8.74
CA SER A 237 24.61 3.58 7.78
C SER A 237 24.14 3.96 6.36
N VAL A 238 24.83 3.43 5.35
CA VAL A 238 24.52 3.75 3.94
C VAL A 238 23.06 3.47 3.61
N GLY A 239 22.54 2.31 3.98
CA GLY A 239 21.15 1.94 3.70
C GLY A 239 20.11 2.82 4.39
N ASN A 240 20.44 3.45 5.52
CA ASN A 240 19.51 4.36 6.20
C ASN A 240 19.66 5.82 5.77
N LYS A 241 20.75 6.19 5.10
CA LYS A 241 20.87 7.51 4.46
C LYS A 241 19.99 7.62 3.23
N GLU A 242 19.75 6.49 2.56
CA GLU A 242 18.94 6.42 1.34
C GLU A 242 17.42 6.40 1.61
N ASN A 243 17.02 6.20 2.85
CA ASN A 243 15.63 6.23 3.32
C ASN A 243 15.31 7.57 3.99
#